data_8813248bc19ea4c243d1c6551996075e
#
_entry.id   8813248bc19ea4c243d1c6551996075e
#
_cell.length_a   1.000
_cell.length_b   1.000
_cell.length_c   1.000
_cell.angle_alpha   90.00
_cell.angle_beta   90.00
_cell.angle_gamma   90.00
#
_symmetry.space_group_name_H-M   'P 1'
#
loop_
_entity.id
_entity.type
_entity.pdbx_description
1 polymer ?
#
loop_
_entity_poly.entity_id
_entity_poly.type
_entity_poly.pdbx_seq_one_letter_code
_entity_poly.pdbx_strand_id
1 'polypeptide(L)'
;MKKYLSLLLACVLTLALRCAGGGKDAAEQTPAPETPPTQTAAAGGVDTSCKLYFPNDAVDDLHADTAQIPDAEPAVTTAYAQAITEQLIAHNALPKGSQVLAISKDGDALSLDLNEAFLAGLRESGSTGELMYMGSLVNTFLDNFNCTTVRVTVEGKPFSTGHSEYDKPLQAFTF
;
A
#
# COMPACT_ATOMS: atom_id res chain seq x y z
N MET A 1 -24.86 32.21 -11.97
CA MET A 1 -24.96 32.90 -13.28
C MET A 1 -23.93 32.30 -14.22
N LYS A 2 -24.44 31.86 -15.40
CA LYS A 2 -23.73 31.46 -16.65
C LYS A 2 -22.99 30.11 -16.59
N LYS A 3 -23.54 28.93 -16.99
CA LYS A 3 -24.07 28.47 -18.29
C LYS A 3 -23.05 28.55 -19.43
N TYR A 4 -22.65 27.37 -19.93
CA TYR A 4 -22.46 26.95 -21.32
C TYR A 4 -22.24 25.43 -21.28
N LEU A 5 -23.06 24.54 -21.66
CA LEU A 5 -23.95 24.12 -22.73
C LEU A 5 -23.28 23.95 -24.10
N SER A 6 -23.25 22.68 -24.50
CA SER A 6 -23.36 22.12 -25.86
C SER A 6 -22.21 22.26 -26.83
N LEU A 7 -21.74 21.14 -27.43
CA LEU A 7 -22.15 20.82 -28.81
C LEU A 7 -21.80 19.37 -29.19
N LEU A 8 -22.86 18.66 -29.61
CA LEU A 8 -22.86 17.44 -30.41
C LEU A 8 -22.32 17.73 -31.82
N LEU A 9 -21.62 16.81 -32.45
CA LEU A 9 -21.79 16.58 -33.88
C LEU A 9 -21.46 15.15 -34.28
N ALA A 10 -22.44 14.50 -34.83
CA ALA A 10 -22.45 13.20 -35.48
C ALA A 10 -22.00 13.33 -36.95
N CYS A 11 -21.82 12.19 -37.58
CA CYS A 11 -21.78 11.89 -39.03
C CYS A 11 -20.42 11.28 -39.46
N VAL A 12 -20.33 10.22 -40.27
CA VAL A 12 -21.21 9.63 -41.28
C VAL A 12 -20.72 8.21 -41.61
N LEU A 13 -21.69 7.35 -41.77
CA LEU A 13 -21.62 6.00 -42.31
C LEU A 13 -21.35 6.07 -43.82
N THR A 14 -20.36 5.27 -44.35
CA THR A 14 -20.38 4.90 -45.76
C THR A 14 -20.12 3.41 -45.95
N LEU A 15 -21.18 2.77 -46.37
CA LEU A 15 -21.26 1.42 -46.87
C LEU A 15 -20.84 1.41 -48.35
N ALA A 16 -19.94 0.50 -48.74
CA ALA A 16 -19.80 0.15 -50.15
C ALA A 16 -19.58 -1.36 -50.29
N LEU A 17 -20.63 -1.99 -50.72
CA LEU A 17 -20.74 -3.37 -51.20
C LEU A 17 -20.26 -3.44 -52.65
N ARG A 18 -19.39 -4.40 -52.97
CA ARG A 18 -19.30 -4.93 -54.37
C ARG A 18 -18.93 -6.38 -54.38
N CYS A 19 -19.78 -7.09 -55.10
CA CYS A 19 -19.78 -8.52 -55.40
C CYS A 19 -18.84 -8.95 -56.52
N ALA A 20 -18.52 -10.23 -56.49
CA ALA A 20 -18.48 -11.23 -57.54
C ALA A 20 -17.20 -11.44 -58.37
N GLY A 21 -16.82 -12.71 -58.42
CA GLY A 21 -16.10 -13.29 -59.52
C GLY A 21 -15.20 -14.46 -59.12
N GLY A 22 -15.64 -15.70 -59.39
CA GLY A 22 -15.00 -16.96 -59.06
C GLY A 22 -13.73 -17.31 -59.85
N GLY A 23 -13.05 -18.32 -59.40
CA GLY A 23 -11.91 -19.00 -60.05
C GLY A 23 -11.26 -19.98 -59.09
N LYS A 24 -11.49 -21.26 -59.33
CA LYS A 24 -10.78 -22.39 -58.71
C LYS A 24 -9.34 -22.39 -59.20
N ASP A 25 -8.38 -22.58 -58.29
CA ASP A 25 -7.29 -23.52 -58.49
C ASP A 25 -6.57 -23.80 -57.17
N ALA A 26 -6.31 -25.07 -56.92
CA ALA A 26 -5.59 -25.60 -55.78
C ALA A 26 -4.08 -25.35 -55.93
N ALA A 27 -3.44 -24.76 -54.91
CA ALA A 27 -2.00 -24.85 -54.72
C ALA A 27 -1.70 -24.87 -53.22
N GLU A 28 -1.24 -26.01 -52.83
CA GLU A 28 -0.25 -26.35 -51.81
C GLU A 28 0.12 -25.22 -50.80
N GLN A 29 -0.40 -25.33 -49.56
CA GLN A 29 -0.01 -24.51 -48.44
C GLN A 29 1.29 -25.01 -47.82
N THR A 30 2.38 -24.33 -48.07
CA THR A 30 3.58 -24.38 -47.25
C THR A 30 3.29 -23.63 -45.93
N PRO A 31 3.53 -24.22 -44.76
CA PRO A 31 3.33 -23.48 -43.50
C PRO A 31 4.38 -22.35 -43.38
N ALA A 32 3.90 -21.16 -43.24
CA ALA A 32 4.74 -20.01 -42.87
C ALA A 32 5.27 -20.22 -41.43
N PRO A 33 6.50 -19.82 -41.13
CA PRO A 33 7.04 -19.93 -39.80
C PRO A 33 6.25 -19.01 -38.83
N GLU A 34 5.70 -19.63 -37.78
CA GLU A 34 5.08 -18.95 -36.69
C GLU A 34 6.12 -18.03 -36.03
N THR A 35 5.88 -16.74 -36.12
CA THR A 35 6.60 -15.72 -35.33
C THR A 35 6.27 -15.98 -33.86
N PRO A 36 7.27 -16.13 -32.95
CA PRO A 36 7.00 -16.25 -31.53
C PRO A 36 6.27 -14.98 -31.06
N PRO A 37 5.32 -15.10 -30.12
CA PRO A 37 4.69 -13.92 -29.56
C PRO A 37 5.78 -13.03 -28.95
N THR A 38 5.88 -11.83 -29.44
CA THR A 38 6.69 -10.78 -28.82
C THR A 38 6.18 -10.63 -27.39
N GLN A 39 6.92 -11.17 -26.44
CA GLN A 39 6.74 -10.82 -25.03
C GLN A 39 7.03 -9.32 -24.96
N THR A 40 5.99 -8.54 -24.87
CA THR A 40 6.09 -7.16 -24.39
C THR A 40 6.73 -7.24 -23.01
N ALA A 41 8.01 -6.88 -22.93
CA ALA A 41 8.67 -6.67 -21.66
C ALA A 41 7.81 -5.67 -20.89
N ALA A 42 7.17 -6.14 -19.82
CA ALA A 42 6.53 -5.26 -18.87
C ALA A 42 7.60 -4.25 -18.44
N ALA A 43 7.33 -2.98 -18.67
CA ALA A 43 8.13 -1.91 -18.11
C ALA A 43 8.27 -2.21 -16.61
N GLY A 44 9.52 -2.34 -16.13
CA GLY A 44 9.80 -2.63 -14.73
C GLY A 44 9.29 -1.48 -13.87
N GLY A 45 8.01 -1.56 -13.47
CA GLY A 45 7.47 -0.72 -12.42
C GLY A 45 8.18 -1.09 -11.12
N VAL A 46 8.54 -0.10 -10.33
CA VAL A 46 9.02 -0.32 -8.96
C VAL A 46 7.91 -1.11 -8.24
N ASP A 47 8.28 -2.23 -7.60
CA ASP A 47 7.34 -2.97 -6.77
C ASP A 47 7.02 -2.11 -5.54
N THR A 48 5.81 -1.57 -5.49
CA THR A 48 5.31 -0.72 -4.41
C THR A 48 4.45 -1.53 -3.43
N SER A 49 4.55 -2.86 -3.46
CA SER A 49 3.84 -3.72 -2.52
C SER A 49 4.34 -3.53 -1.09
N CYS A 50 3.40 -3.46 -0.17
CA CYS A 50 3.64 -3.28 1.25
C CYS A 50 2.83 -4.33 2.01
N LYS A 51 3.46 -5.01 2.97
CA LYS A 51 2.77 -5.96 3.84
C LYS A 51 2.23 -5.21 5.06
N LEU A 52 0.94 -5.31 5.28
CA LEU A 52 0.24 -4.64 6.36
C LEU A 52 -0.31 -5.67 7.35
N TYR A 53 -0.28 -5.34 8.62
CA TYR A 53 -0.82 -6.16 9.70
C TYR A 53 -2.05 -5.50 10.30
N PHE A 54 -3.15 -6.24 10.36
CA PHE A 54 -4.45 -5.76 10.85
C PHE A 54 -4.98 -6.65 11.96
N PRO A 55 -5.72 -6.10 12.93
CA PRO A 55 -6.48 -6.92 13.88
C PRO A 55 -7.47 -7.82 13.13
N ASN A 56 -7.62 -9.07 13.59
CA ASN A 56 -8.69 -9.93 13.13
C ASN A 56 -10.06 -9.48 13.70
N ASP A 57 -11.16 -10.09 13.25
CA ASP A 57 -12.51 -9.73 13.69
C ASP A 57 -12.74 -9.97 15.19
N ALA A 58 -12.01 -10.90 15.80
CA ALA A 58 -12.08 -11.19 17.23
C ALA A 58 -11.23 -10.21 18.07
N VAL A 59 -10.37 -9.42 17.44
CA VAL A 59 -9.46 -8.46 18.08
C VAL A 59 -8.51 -9.14 19.09
N ASP A 60 -8.07 -10.35 18.77
CA ASP A 60 -7.16 -11.16 19.60
C ASP A 60 -5.89 -11.63 18.86
N ASP A 61 -5.79 -11.38 17.56
CA ASP A 61 -4.63 -11.70 16.73
C ASP A 61 -4.49 -10.69 15.57
N LEU A 62 -3.34 -10.71 14.89
CA LEU A 62 -3.09 -9.93 13.69
C LEU A 62 -3.01 -10.85 12.47
N HIS A 63 -3.68 -10.49 11.40
CA HIS A 63 -3.48 -11.08 10.08
C HIS A 63 -2.70 -10.13 9.17
N ALA A 64 -1.93 -10.69 8.24
CA ALA A 64 -1.17 -9.92 7.28
C ALA A 64 -1.86 -9.91 5.92
N ASP A 65 -1.87 -8.76 5.26
CA ASP A 65 -2.32 -8.60 3.89
C ASP A 65 -1.31 -7.76 3.09
N THR A 66 -1.39 -7.78 1.78
CA THR A 66 -0.50 -7.03 0.89
C THR A 66 -1.30 -5.93 0.20
N ALA A 67 -0.85 -4.68 0.36
CA ALA A 67 -1.40 -3.53 -0.33
C ALA A 67 -0.36 -2.91 -1.29
N GLN A 68 -0.84 -2.21 -2.31
CA GLN A 68 0.00 -1.35 -3.14
C GLN A 68 0.00 0.06 -2.55
N ILE A 69 1.17 0.65 -2.38
CA ILE A 69 1.32 2.04 -1.97
C ILE A 69 1.51 2.88 -3.24
N PRO A 70 0.46 3.53 -3.75
CA PRO A 70 0.57 4.31 -4.97
C PRO A 70 1.51 5.51 -4.76
N ASP A 71 2.24 5.85 -5.80
CA ASP A 71 3.10 7.03 -5.88
C ASP A 71 4.20 7.13 -4.81
N ALA A 72 4.54 6.00 -4.15
CA ALA A 72 5.58 5.97 -3.14
C ALA A 72 6.58 4.83 -3.42
N GLU A 73 7.84 5.18 -3.61
CA GLU A 73 8.91 4.19 -3.72
C GLU A 73 9.28 3.66 -2.32
N PRO A 74 9.44 2.32 -2.16
CA PRO A 74 9.89 1.73 -0.91
C PRO A 74 11.25 2.30 -0.49
N ALA A 75 11.25 3.13 0.53
CA ALA A 75 12.45 3.80 1.03
C ALA A 75 12.28 4.21 2.50
N VAL A 76 13.39 4.39 3.22
CA VAL A 76 13.37 4.92 4.59
C VAL A 76 13.16 6.44 4.53
N THR A 77 11.94 6.84 4.21
CA THR A 77 11.51 8.23 4.11
C THR A 77 10.22 8.47 4.89
N THR A 78 10.05 9.66 5.41
CA THR A 78 8.81 10.05 6.10
C THR A 78 7.60 9.94 5.17
N ALA A 79 7.75 10.25 3.88
CA ALA A 79 6.67 10.15 2.91
C ALA A 79 6.18 8.70 2.73
N TYR A 80 7.09 7.73 2.56
CA TYR A 80 6.72 6.31 2.44
C TYR A 80 6.14 5.77 3.74
N ALA A 81 6.76 6.09 4.88
CA ALA A 81 6.25 5.72 6.20
C ALA A 81 4.85 6.30 6.47
N GLN A 82 4.60 7.54 6.06
CA GLN A 82 3.28 8.17 6.17
C GLN A 82 2.24 7.47 5.28
N ALA A 83 2.60 7.11 4.05
CA ALA A 83 1.70 6.38 3.15
C ALA A 83 1.30 5.00 3.72
N ILE A 84 2.24 4.27 4.33
CA ILE A 84 1.94 3.03 5.08
C ILE A 84 0.99 3.31 6.25
N THR A 85 1.27 4.35 7.04
CA THR A 85 0.43 4.76 8.18
C THR A 85 -1.00 5.08 7.75
N GLU A 86 -1.18 5.75 6.62
CA GLU A 86 -2.50 6.06 6.07
C GLU A 86 -3.30 4.80 5.66
N GLN A 87 -2.63 3.79 5.12
CA GLN A 87 -3.26 2.49 4.87
C GLN A 87 -3.72 1.83 6.16
N LEU A 88 -2.89 1.81 7.20
CA LEU A 88 -3.27 1.25 8.50
C LEU A 88 -4.46 2.01 9.12
N ILE A 89 -4.49 3.34 9.00
CA ILE A 89 -5.63 4.16 9.47
C ILE A 89 -6.90 3.84 8.66
N ALA A 90 -6.79 3.71 7.33
CA ALA A 90 -7.93 3.39 6.47
C ALA A 90 -8.59 2.06 6.83
N HIS A 91 -7.81 1.10 7.34
CA HIS A 91 -8.26 -0.20 7.82
C HIS A 91 -8.53 -0.26 9.33
N ASN A 92 -8.60 0.89 10.01
CA ASN A 92 -8.78 1.01 11.47
C ASN A 92 -7.72 0.25 12.30
N ALA A 93 -6.54 0.01 11.75
CA ALA A 93 -5.40 -0.61 12.41
C ALA A 93 -4.48 0.40 13.11
N LEU A 94 -4.78 1.70 12.98
CA LEU A 94 -4.16 2.80 13.74
C LEU A 94 -5.19 3.89 14.06
N PRO A 95 -4.95 4.70 15.10
CA PRO A 95 -5.79 5.83 15.45
C PRO A 95 -5.88 6.85 14.32
N LYS A 96 -7.05 7.44 14.12
CA LYS A 96 -7.26 8.52 13.15
C LYS A 96 -6.41 9.73 13.51
N GLY A 97 -5.80 10.35 12.48
CA GLY A 97 -4.96 11.53 12.65
C GLY A 97 -3.52 11.20 13.04
N SER A 98 -3.13 9.93 13.15
CA SER A 98 -1.75 9.52 13.33
C SER A 98 -0.90 10.01 12.16
N GLN A 99 0.27 10.58 12.45
CA GLN A 99 1.22 11.07 11.45
C GLN A 99 2.64 10.68 11.82
N VAL A 100 3.43 10.33 10.81
CA VAL A 100 4.86 10.10 10.96
C VAL A 100 5.59 11.43 10.88
N LEU A 101 6.29 11.79 11.94
CA LEU A 101 7.11 12.99 12.02
C LEU A 101 8.53 12.74 11.53
N ALA A 102 9.08 11.59 11.86
CA ALA A 102 10.41 11.17 11.43
C ALA A 102 10.54 9.65 11.37
N ILE A 103 11.40 9.18 10.48
CA ILE A 103 11.83 7.78 10.40
C ILE A 103 13.32 7.73 10.09
N SER A 104 14.03 6.82 10.72
CA SER A 104 15.42 6.51 10.41
C SER A 104 15.72 5.04 10.67
N LYS A 105 16.72 4.50 9.96
CA LYS A 105 17.16 3.11 10.08
C LYS A 105 18.67 3.08 10.31
N ASP A 106 19.10 2.28 11.28
CA ASP A 106 20.50 2.00 11.54
C ASP A 106 20.69 0.48 11.68
N GLY A 107 21.28 -0.13 10.66
CA GLY A 107 21.36 -1.58 10.56
C GLY A 107 19.94 -2.22 10.58
N ASP A 108 19.68 -3.06 11.57
CA ASP A 108 18.41 -3.77 11.77
C ASP A 108 17.47 -3.06 12.77
N ALA A 109 17.84 -1.86 13.20
CA ALA A 109 17.06 -1.03 14.12
C ALA A 109 16.36 0.10 13.38
N LEU A 110 15.06 0.22 13.57
CA LEU A 110 14.24 1.31 13.07
C LEU A 110 13.93 2.31 14.20
N SER A 111 13.90 3.59 13.90
CA SER A 111 13.36 4.63 14.77
C SER A 111 12.20 5.30 14.06
N LEU A 112 11.05 5.39 14.73
CA LEU A 112 9.81 5.93 14.19
C LEU A 112 9.26 6.94 15.20
N ASP A 113 9.09 8.19 14.78
CA ASP A 113 8.50 9.24 15.57
C ASP A 113 7.12 9.62 15.05
N LEU A 114 6.14 9.66 15.93
CA LEU A 114 4.74 9.91 15.63
C LEU A 114 4.26 11.16 16.36
N ASN A 115 3.10 11.67 15.92
CA ASN A 115 2.47 12.83 16.54
C ASN A 115 1.64 12.49 17.78
N GLU A 116 1.22 13.50 18.54
CA GLU A 116 0.39 13.36 19.74
C GLU A 116 -0.99 12.72 19.46
N ALA A 117 -1.55 12.86 18.23
CA ALA A 117 -2.82 12.24 17.89
C ALA A 117 -2.75 10.70 17.94
N PHE A 118 -1.61 10.09 17.59
CA PHE A 118 -1.37 8.67 17.76
C PHE A 118 -1.47 8.26 19.24
N LEU A 119 -0.79 8.97 20.14
CA LEU A 119 -0.80 8.68 21.58
C LEU A 119 -2.19 8.87 22.20
N ALA A 120 -2.89 9.92 21.81
CA ALA A 120 -4.26 10.17 22.26
C ALA A 120 -5.19 9.00 21.90
N GLY A 121 -5.11 8.53 20.66
CA GLY A 121 -5.91 7.38 20.20
C GLY A 121 -5.53 6.07 20.90
N LEU A 122 -4.24 5.84 21.22
CA LEU A 122 -3.85 4.68 22.04
C LEU A 122 -4.50 4.73 23.42
N ARG A 123 -4.47 5.87 24.08
CA ARG A 123 -5.07 6.04 25.44
C ARG A 123 -6.58 5.83 25.44
N GLU A 124 -7.26 6.18 24.36
CA GLU A 124 -8.71 6.02 24.21
C GLU A 124 -9.12 4.58 23.87
N SER A 125 -8.21 3.77 23.33
CA SER A 125 -8.54 2.42 22.82
C SER A 125 -8.63 1.32 23.90
N GLY A 126 -8.16 1.60 25.11
CA GLY A 126 -8.01 0.61 26.17
C GLY A 126 -6.88 -0.39 25.87
N SER A 127 -6.60 -1.27 26.82
CA SER A 127 -5.42 -2.16 26.75
C SER A 127 -5.41 -3.10 25.54
N THR A 128 -6.56 -3.67 25.18
CA THR A 128 -6.66 -4.54 23.98
C THR A 128 -6.46 -3.74 22.69
N GLY A 129 -7.14 -2.61 22.57
CA GLY A 129 -6.98 -1.74 21.38
C GLY A 129 -5.56 -1.19 21.25
N GLU A 130 -4.94 -0.80 22.37
CA GLU A 130 -3.53 -0.39 22.41
C GLU A 130 -2.61 -1.50 21.90
N LEU A 131 -2.80 -2.75 22.38
CA LEU A 131 -2.01 -3.89 21.95
C LEU A 131 -2.15 -4.16 20.45
N MET A 132 -3.37 -4.08 19.91
CA MET A 132 -3.63 -4.27 18.49
C MET A 132 -3.01 -3.15 17.64
N TYR A 133 -3.17 -1.90 18.02
CA TYR A 133 -2.58 -0.77 17.30
C TYR A 133 -1.05 -0.81 17.31
N MET A 134 -0.45 -1.10 18.46
CA MET A 134 1.00 -1.22 18.56
C MET A 134 1.53 -2.43 17.78
N GLY A 135 0.85 -3.55 17.83
CA GLY A 135 1.19 -4.75 17.06
C GLY A 135 1.09 -4.48 15.55
N SER A 136 0.00 -3.87 15.09
CA SER A 136 -0.19 -3.49 13.68
C SER A 136 0.92 -2.55 13.20
N LEU A 137 1.24 -1.51 13.95
CA LEU A 137 2.32 -0.57 13.65
C LEU A 137 3.66 -1.29 13.58
N VAL A 138 4.04 -1.96 14.67
CA VAL A 138 5.38 -2.54 14.82
C VAL A 138 5.62 -3.63 13.79
N ASN A 139 4.70 -4.59 13.63
CA ASN A 139 4.88 -5.70 12.69
C ASN A 139 4.93 -5.20 11.24
N THR A 140 4.06 -4.23 10.88
CA THR A 140 4.08 -3.63 9.55
C THR A 140 5.42 -2.94 9.26
N PHE A 141 5.91 -2.13 10.17
CA PHE A 141 7.14 -1.39 9.93
C PHE A 141 8.38 -2.28 9.96
N LEU A 142 8.46 -3.24 10.87
CA LEU A 142 9.59 -4.19 10.89
C LEU A 142 9.70 -4.98 9.59
N ASP A 143 8.60 -5.50 9.08
CA ASP A 143 8.59 -6.30 7.84
C ASP A 143 8.98 -5.45 6.62
N ASN A 144 8.34 -4.30 6.44
CA ASN A 144 8.56 -3.48 5.24
C ASN A 144 9.92 -2.79 5.19
N PHE A 145 10.53 -2.54 6.34
CA PHE A 145 11.87 -1.95 6.41
C PHE A 145 12.97 -2.98 6.68
N ASN A 146 12.62 -4.28 6.73
CA ASN A 146 13.54 -5.38 7.03
C ASN A 146 14.39 -5.07 8.26
N CYS A 147 13.70 -4.87 9.40
CA CYS A 147 14.29 -4.58 10.70
C CYS A 147 13.84 -5.62 11.73
N THR A 148 14.63 -5.78 12.79
CA THR A 148 14.33 -6.69 13.91
C THR A 148 13.78 -5.95 15.12
N THR A 149 14.05 -4.65 15.22
CA THR A 149 13.57 -3.81 16.32
C THR A 149 13.12 -2.45 15.80
N VAL A 150 12.13 -1.86 16.49
CA VAL A 150 11.72 -0.48 16.26
C VAL A 150 11.59 0.29 17.58
N ARG A 151 12.19 1.46 17.64
CA ARG A 151 11.94 2.44 18.70
C ARG A 151 10.85 3.38 18.24
N VAL A 152 9.74 3.39 18.98
CA VAL A 152 8.63 4.32 18.74
C VAL A 152 8.69 5.46 19.74
N THR A 153 8.59 6.68 19.23
CA THR A 153 8.52 7.91 20.05
C THR A 153 7.30 8.73 19.64
N VAL A 154 6.90 9.65 20.50
CA VAL A 154 5.88 10.66 20.21
C VAL A 154 6.48 12.02 20.48
N GLU A 155 6.46 12.88 19.45
CA GLU A 155 7.09 14.23 19.51
C GLU A 155 8.55 14.14 19.99
N GLY A 156 9.29 13.12 19.51
CA GLY A 156 10.69 12.88 19.84
C GLY A 156 10.96 12.30 21.23
N LYS A 157 9.94 11.87 21.97
CA LYS A 157 10.08 11.39 23.35
C LYS A 157 9.48 9.99 23.53
N PRO A 158 10.06 9.15 24.43
CA PRO A 158 9.39 7.99 24.96
C PRO A 158 8.05 8.36 25.58
N PHE A 159 7.09 7.47 25.52
CA PHE A 159 5.74 7.75 26.00
C PHE A 159 5.14 6.61 26.83
N SER A 160 4.08 6.94 27.56
CA SER A 160 3.25 5.99 28.32
C SER A 160 1.79 6.23 28.00
N THR A 161 1.03 5.13 27.90
CA THR A 161 -0.43 5.18 27.72
C THR A 161 -1.18 5.14 29.04
N GLY A 162 -0.49 4.75 30.11
CA GLY A 162 -1.08 4.40 31.42
C GLY A 162 -1.28 2.89 31.59
N HIS A 163 -1.24 2.12 30.50
CA HIS A 163 -1.24 0.65 30.54
C HIS A 163 0.16 0.09 30.29
N SER A 164 0.93 0.73 29.39
CA SER A 164 2.26 0.31 29.00
C SER A 164 3.21 1.51 28.93
N GLU A 165 4.52 1.21 29.04
CA GLU A 165 5.59 2.19 28.84
C GLU A 165 6.39 1.81 27.58
N TYR A 166 6.62 2.79 26.70
CA TYR A 166 7.32 2.63 25.42
C TYR A 166 8.62 3.43 25.45
N ASP A 167 9.54 2.99 26.30
CA ASP A 167 10.87 3.60 26.50
C ASP A 167 12.02 2.79 25.87
N LYS A 168 11.70 1.55 25.39
CA LYS A 168 12.67 0.61 24.80
C LYS A 168 12.30 0.26 23.37
N PRO A 169 13.28 -0.21 22.57
CA PRO A 169 12.96 -0.81 21.27
C PRO A 169 12.03 -2.01 21.40
N LEU A 170 11.09 -2.11 20.50
CA LEU A 170 10.09 -3.17 20.40
C LEU A 170 10.53 -4.18 19.34
N GLN A 171 10.17 -5.44 19.55
CA GLN A 171 10.25 -6.51 18.59
C GLN A 171 8.87 -6.80 18.01
N ALA A 172 8.78 -7.68 17.00
CA ALA A 172 7.51 -8.09 16.46
C ALA A 172 6.61 -8.69 17.56
N PHE A 173 5.34 -8.27 17.53
CA PHE A 173 4.32 -8.79 18.41
C PHE A 173 3.87 -10.17 17.92
N THR A 174 3.67 -11.08 18.86
CA THR A 174 3.06 -12.40 18.65
C THR A 174 1.85 -12.54 19.59
N PHE A 175 0.78 -13.13 19.09
CA PHE A 175 -0.49 -13.27 19.78
C PHE A 175 -0.82 -14.73 20.03
#